data_dd70af4368a1f8e521f231ca42925913
#
_entry.id   dd70af4368a1f8e521f231ca42925913
#
_cell.length_a   1.000
_cell.length_b   1.000
_cell.length_c   1.000
_cell.angle_alpha   90.00
_cell.angle_beta   90.00
_cell.angle_gamma   90.00
#
_symmetry.space_group_name_H-M   'P 1'
#
loop_
_entity.id
_entity.type
_entity.pdbx_description
1 polymer ?
#
loop_
_entity_poly.entity_id
_entity_poly.type
_entity_poly.pdbx_seq_one_letter_code
_entity_poly.pdbx_strand_id
1 'polypeptide(L)'
;MSIGYDSAKVPAPTALADLLKAEYKGKVALNGDPTRANAALNGVMMASVANGGSLDDISKGVDFFKQLKSSGNFIPVQASTATIKNGTTQVVLDWDYLSAGAVKNVPTWKVFVPDNAVLGGYYAQAINKEAPHPAAARLWQEYLYSDAGQNLWLKGGARPVRMDAMTKAGTVDKA
;
A
#
# COMPACT_ATOMS: atom_id res chain seq x y z
N MET A 1 2.88 1.45 3.97
CA MET A 1 3.31 1.30 2.55
C MET A 1 4.39 0.24 2.44
N SER A 2 4.53 -0.39 1.29
CA SER A 2 5.49 -1.47 1.03
C SER A 2 5.90 -1.51 -0.44
N ILE A 3 6.94 -2.28 -0.74
CA ILE A 3 7.32 -2.71 -2.07
C ILE A 3 6.96 -4.19 -2.20
N GLY A 4 5.93 -4.49 -3.00
CA GLY A 4 5.62 -5.85 -3.41
C GLY A 4 6.42 -6.22 -4.65
N TYR A 5 6.96 -7.43 -4.74
CA TYR A 5 7.73 -7.87 -5.89
C TYR A 5 7.64 -9.37 -6.13
N ASP A 6 7.73 -9.77 -7.39
CA ASP A 6 7.80 -11.18 -7.78
C ASP A 6 9.26 -11.66 -7.72
N SER A 7 9.62 -12.41 -6.68
CA SER A 7 10.99 -12.88 -6.44
C SER A 7 11.49 -13.88 -7.49
N ALA A 8 10.63 -14.44 -8.33
CA ALA A 8 11.03 -15.26 -9.47
C ALA A 8 11.45 -14.43 -10.70
N LYS A 9 11.14 -13.13 -10.73
CA LYS A 9 11.33 -12.27 -11.91
C LYS A 9 12.26 -11.08 -11.66
N VAL A 10 12.42 -10.68 -10.40
CA VAL A 10 13.29 -9.57 -10.00
C VAL A 10 14.09 -9.94 -8.75
N PRO A 11 15.30 -9.40 -8.58
CA PRO A 11 16.03 -9.55 -7.33
C PRO A 11 15.27 -8.89 -6.17
N ALA A 12 15.52 -9.32 -4.95
CA ALA A 12 14.96 -8.70 -3.75
C ALA A 12 15.53 -7.29 -3.57
N PRO A 13 14.68 -6.23 -3.50
CA PRO A 13 15.16 -4.91 -3.15
C PRO A 13 15.58 -4.88 -1.67
N THR A 14 16.63 -4.16 -1.34
CA THR A 14 17.09 -3.89 0.03
C THR A 14 16.81 -2.45 0.45
N ALA A 15 16.59 -1.57 -0.53
CA ALA A 15 16.20 -0.18 -0.34
C ALA A 15 15.33 0.28 -1.52
N LEU A 16 14.61 1.39 -1.34
CA LEU A 16 13.82 1.96 -2.42
C LEU A 16 14.69 2.39 -3.62
N ALA A 17 15.90 2.87 -3.36
CA ALA A 17 16.85 3.27 -4.39
C ALA A 17 17.25 2.14 -5.34
N ASP A 18 17.16 0.88 -4.91
CA ASP A 18 17.45 -0.27 -5.76
C ASP A 18 16.55 -0.32 -7.00
N LEU A 19 15.34 0.21 -6.90
CA LEU A 19 14.39 0.24 -8.01
C LEU A 19 14.87 1.07 -9.22
N LEU A 20 15.93 1.89 -9.05
CA LEU A 20 16.58 2.61 -10.13
C LEU A 20 17.59 1.74 -10.92
N LYS A 21 17.94 0.56 -10.41
CA LYS A 21 18.89 -0.34 -11.07
C LYS A 21 18.31 -0.96 -12.34
N ALA A 22 19.17 -1.38 -13.25
CA ALA A 22 18.80 -1.92 -14.56
C ALA A 22 17.90 -3.18 -14.49
N GLU A 23 18.03 -3.97 -13.43
CA GLU A 23 17.26 -5.19 -13.19
C GLU A 23 15.76 -4.93 -13.06
N TYR A 24 15.37 -3.71 -12.70
CA TYR A 24 13.99 -3.28 -12.54
C TYR A 24 13.41 -2.55 -13.77
N LYS A 25 14.15 -2.54 -14.91
CA LYS A 25 13.72 -1.84 -16.12
C LYS A 25 12.37 -2.37 -16.62
N GLY A 26 11.40 -1.45 -16.80
CA GLY A 26 10.06 -1.78 -17.26
C GLY A 26 9.22 -2.59 -16.28
N LYS A 27 9.47 -2.52 -14.97
CA LYS A 27 8.87 -3.44 -13.99
C LYS A 27 8.19 -2.76 -12.80
N VAL A 28 8.46 -1.47 -12.56
CA VAL A 28 7.98 -0.74 -11.37
C VAL A 28 6.68 -0.01 -11.68
N ALA A 29 5.65 -0.26 -10.89
CA ALA A 29 4.34 0.37 -11.00
C ALA A 29 3.84 0.93 -9.67
N LEU A 30 2.84 1.81 -9.74
CA LEU A 30 2.03 2.28 -8.62
C LEU A 30 0.63 1.65 -8.66
N ASN A 31 -0.01 1.57 -7.51
CA ASN A 31 -1.42 1.21 -7.43
C ASN A 31 -2.30 2.44 -7.71
N GLY A 32 -2.34 2.85 -8.96
CA GLY A 32 -3.17 3.93 -9.48
C GLY A 32 -2.39 5.20 -9.88
N ASP A 33 -3.17 6.22 -10.22
CA ASP A 33 -2.66 7.57 -10.50
C ASP A 33 -2.47 8.36 -9.19
N PRO A 34 -1.28 8.89 -8.88
CA PRO A 34 -1.02 9.64 -7.64
C PRO A 34 -1.91 10.87 -7.44
N THR A 35 -2.49 11.41 -8.51
CA THR A 35 -3.43 12.55 -8.43
C THR A 35 -4.85 12.14 -8.05
N ARG A 36 -5.14 10.84 -8.03
CA ARG A 36 -6.50 10.29 -7.83
C ARG A 36 -6.58 9.14 -6.83
N ALA A 37 -5.50 8.40 -6.67
CA ALA A 37 -5.45 7.19 -5.85
C ALA A 37 -4.57 7.41 -4.61
N ASN A 38 -5.15 7.22 -3.43
CA ASN A 38 -4.43 7.41 -2.17
C ASN A 38 -3.23 6.47 -2.02
N ALA A 39 -3.34 5.22 -2.45
CA ALA A 39 -2.23 4.28 -2.42
C ALA A 39 -1.05 4.75 -3.28
N ALA A 40 -1.32 5.25 -4.49
CA ALA A 40 -0.29 5.77 -5.38
C ALA A 40 0.36 7.04 -4.85
N LEU A 41 -0.43 7.98 -4.29
CA LEU A 41 0.10 9.18 -3.64
C LEU A 41 1.00 8.81 -2.45
N ASN A 42 0.57 7.88 -1.61
CA ASN A 42 1.39 7.40 -0.50
C ASN A 42 2.66 6.66 -0.96
N GLY A 43 2.66 6.05 -2.15
CA GLY A 43 3.87 5.52 -2.78
C GLY A 43 4.88 6.63 -3.11
N VAL A 44 4.41 7.77 -3.60
CA VAL A 44 5.26 8.97 -3.84
C VAL A 44 5.74 9.57 -2.52
N MET A 45 4.88 9.65 -1.49
CA MET A 45 5.26 10.11 -0.15
C MET A 45 6.32 9.19 0.48
N MET A 46 6.15 7.87 0.39
CA MET A 46 7.17 6.91 0.85
C MET A 46 8.51 7.15 0.15
N ALA A 47 8.49 7.40 -1.17
CA ALA A 47 9.69 7.72 -1.91
C ALA A 47 10.31 9.05 -1.48
N SER A 48 9.50 10.05 -1.11
CA SER A 48 10.01 11.31 -0.56
C SER A 48 10.76 11.07 0.75
N VAL A 49 10.14 10.37 1.70
CA VAL A 49 10.75 10.05 3.01
C VAL A 49 12.03 9.24 2.82
N ALA A 50 12.03 8.22 1.97
CA ALA A 50 13.21 7.39 1.68
C ALA A 50 14.40 8.18 1.14
N ASN A 51 14.15 9.29 0.45
CA ASN A 51 15.17 10.16 -0.15
C ASN A 51 15.46 11.41 0.71
N GLY A 52 15.10 11.40 2.00
CA GLY A 52 15.35 12.50 2.94
C GLY A 52 14.46 13.73 2.73
N GLY A 53 13.28 13.54 2.13
CA GLY A 53 12.18 14.50 2.10
C GLY A 53 11.26 14.33 3.31
N SER A 54 10.05 14.91 3.21
CA SER A 54 9.04 14.86 4.27
C SER A 54 7.66 14.58 3.69
N LEU A 55 6.64 14.51 4.57
CA LEU A 55 5.24 14.39 4.15
C LEU A 55 4.64 15.75 3.74
N ASP A 56 5.25 16.87 4.21
CA ASP A 56 4.83 18.22 3.85
C ASP A 56 5.44 18.68 2.52
N ASP A 57 6.57 18.06 2.11
CA ASP A 57 7.21 18.30 0.83
C ASP A 57 7.56 16.98 0.13
N ILE A 58 6.76 16.62 -0.86
CA ILE A 58 6.91 15.39 -1.63
C ILE A 58 7.83 15.55 -2.87
N SER A 59 8.50 16.69 -3.04
CA SER A 59 9.32 16.98 -4.22
C SER A 59 10.37 15.90 -4.49
N LYS A 60 11.05 15.40 -3.46
CA LYS A 60 12.04 14.32 -3.58
C LYS A 60 11.42 12.98 -4.03
N GLY A 61 10.18 12.72 -3.64
CA GLY A 61 9.44 11.56 -4.13
C GLY A 61 9.09 11.72 -5.62
N VAL A 62 8.64 12.91 -6.02
CA VAL A 62 8.37 13.22 -7.43
C VAL A 62 9.65 13.08 -8.25
N ASP A 63 10.79 13.59 -7.77
CA ASP A 63 12.06 13.49 -8.47
C ASP A 63 12.54 12.05 -8.59
N PHE A 64 12.32 11.22 -7.57
CA PHE A 64 12.58 9.78 -7.65
C PHE A 64 11.77 9.11 -8.77
N PHE A 65 10.48 9.42 -8.89
CA PHE A 65 9.64 8.87 -9.97
C PHE A 65 9.99 9.44 -11.35
N LYS A 66 10.48 10.69 -11.45
CA LYS A 66 11.07 11.21 -12.70
C LYS A 66 12.31 10.41 -13.10
N GLN A 67 13.17 10.06 -12.15
CA GLN A 67 14.35 9.21 -12.41
C GLN A 67 13.93 7.79 -12.85
N LEU A 68 12.96 7.16 -12.16
CA LEU A 68 12.41 5.86 -12.56
C LEU A 68 11.83 5.90 -13.98
N LYS A 69 11.18 6.99 -14.35
CA LYS A 69 10.63 7.18 -15.69
C LYS A 69 11.74 7.37 -16.72
N SER A 70 12.74 8.20 -16.45
CA SER A 70 13.85 8.48 -17.38
C SER A 70 14.76 7.27 -17.60
N SER A 71 14.96 6.43 -16.57
CA SER A 71 15.68 5.15 -16.68
C SER A 71 14.87 4.06 -17.39
N GLY A 72 13.56 4.28 -17.61
CA GLY A 72 12.65 3.31 -18.17
C GLY A 72 12.24 2.20 -17.21
N ASN A 73 12.44 2.38 -15.89
CA ASN A 73 12.07 1.39 -14.87
C ASN A 73 10.57 1.48 -14.53
N PHE A 74 10.01 2.69 -14.54
CA PHE A 74 8.59 2.92 -14.26
C PHE A 74 7.72 2.60 -15.46
N ILE A 75 6.64 1.85 -15.21
CA ILE A 75 5.59 1.59 -16.21
C ILE A 75 4.29 2.30 -15.81
N PRO A 76 3.64 3.03 -16.75
CA PRO A 76 2.41 3.77 -16.47
C PRO A 76 1.18 2.84 -16.52
N VAL A 77 1.25 1.73 -15.81
CA VAL A 77 0.18 0.74 -15.70
C VAL A 77 -0.29 0.72 -14.26
N GLN A 78 -1.60 0.86 -14.05
CA GLN A 78 -2.17 0.70 -12.72
C GLN A 78 -1.98 -0.75 -12.27
N ALA A 79 -1.32 -0.93 -11.14
CA ALA A 79 -1.19 -2.25 -10.53
C ALA A 79 -2.56 -2.76 -10.07
N SER A 80 -2.78 -4.05 -10.26
CA SER A 80 -3.98 -4.76 -9.85
C SER A 80 -3.66 -6.24 -9.68
N THR A 81 -4.53 -6.99 -9.04
CA THR A 81 -4.38 -8.45 -8.94
C THR A 81 -4.20 -9.10 -10.32
N ALA A 82 -4.91 -8.62 -11.34
CA ALA A 82 -4.80 -9.13 -12.70
C ALA A 82 -3.43 -8.87 -13.33
N THR A 83 -2.91 -7.63 -13.21
CA THR A 83 -1.61 -7.26 -13.77
C THR A 83 -0.43 -7.88 -13.03
N ILE A 84 -0.57 -8.15 -11.73
CA ILE A 84 0.40 -8.92 -10.96
C ILE A 84 0.39 -10.39 -11.42
N LYS A 85 -0.78 -11.00 -11.50
CA LYS A 85 -0.94 -12.42 -11.88
C LYS A 85 -0.43 -12.71 -13.29
N ASN A 86 -0.69 -11.85 -14.26
CA ASN A 86 -0.22 -12.03 -15.64
C ASN A 86 1.25 -11.59 -15.84
N GLY A 87 1.88 -11.00 -14.80
CA GLY A 87 3.28 -10.58 -14.84
C GLY A 87 3.53 -9.23 -15.52
N THR A 88 2.50 -8.45 -15.82
CA THR A 88 2.65 -7.09 -16.37
C THR A 88 3.28 -6.16 -15.33
N THR A 89 2.87 -6.24 -14.06
CA THR A 89 3.47 -5.50 -12.94
C THR A 89 4.23 -6.47 -12.04
N GLN A 90 5.56 -6.33 -12.02
CA GLN A 90 6.44 -7.25 -11.29
C GLN A 90 6.94 -6.65 -9.98
N VAL A 91 6.89 -5.32 -9.84
CA VAL A 91 7.20 -4.55 -8.64
C VAL A 91 6.15 -3.47 -8.46
N VAL A 92 5.57 -3.38 -7.28
CA VAL A 92 4.47 -2.45 -6.99
C VAL A 92 4.71 -1.76 -5.65
N LEU A 93 4.60 -0.43 -5.62
CA LEU A 93 4.49 0.31 -4.38
C LEU A 93 3.01 0.39 -4.00
N ASP A 94 2.64 -0.25 -2.89
CA ASP A 94 1.25 -0.36 -2.43
C ASP A 94 1.19 -0.53 -0.89
N TRP A 95 -0.01 -0.56 -0.36
CA TRP A 95 -0.24 -0.94 1.03
C TRP A 95 0.24 -2.39 1.28
N ASP A 96 0.86 -2.61 2.42
CA ASP A 96 1.44 -3.91 2.80
C ASP A 96 0.39 -5.04 2.79
N TYR A 97 -0.80 -4.79 3.30
CA TYR A 97 -1.88 -5.77 3.33
C TYR A 97 -2.43 -6.13 1.94
N LEU A 98 -2.51 -5.16 1.01
CA LEU A 98 -2.89 -5.43 -0.38
C LEU A 98 -1.80 -6.22 -1.09
N SER A 99 -0.56 -5.81 -0.89
CA SER A 99 0.60 -6.50 -1.44
C SER A 99 0.73 -7.94 -0.91
N ALA A 100 0.50 -8.15 0.39
CA ALA A 100 0.47 -9.49 0.99
C ALA A 100 -0.63 -10.37 0.39
N GLY A 101 -1.80 -9.79 0.07
CA GLY A 101 -2.89 -10.50 -0.59
C GLY A 101 -2.53 -11.08 -1.96
N ALA A 102 -1.56 -10.49 -2.67
CA ALA A 102 -1.11 -10.97 -3.97
C ALA A 102 -0.44 -12.35 -3.92
N VAL A 103 0.12 -12.75 -2.77
CA VAL A 103 0.76 -14.07 -2.55
C VAL A 103 -0.21 -15.21 -2.89
N LYS A 104 -1.51 -15.03 -2.62
CA LYS A 104 -2.54 -16.03 -2.95
C LYS A 104 -2.62 -16.36 -4.44
N ASN A 105 -2.26 -15.40 -5.30
CA ASN A 105 -2.30 -15.54 -6.76
C ASN A 105 -0.92 -15.79 -7.37
N VAL A 106 0.13 -15.29 -6.73
CA VAL A 106 1.53 -15.41 -7.16
C VAL A 106 2.36 -15.84 -5.94
N PRO A 107 2.60 -17.15 -5.73
CA PRO A 107 3.31 -17.67 -4.55
C PRO A 107 4.74 -17.13 -4.38
N THR A 108 5.35 -16.67 -5.47
CA THR A 108 6.68 -16.05 -5.48
C THR A 108 6.66 -14.56 -5.11
N TRP A 109 5.45 -13.99 -4.91
CA TRP A 109 5.30 -12.60 -4.48
C TRP A 109 5.80 -12.41 -3.06
N LYS A 110 6.61 -11.37 -2.87
CA LYS A 110 7.16 -10.99 -1.56
C LYS A 110 6.80 -9.54 -1.26
N VAL A 111 6.83 -9.21 0.02
CA VAL A 111 6.56 -7.85 0.52
C VAL A 111 7.77 -7.37 1.31
N PHE A 112 8.23 -6.18 0.99
CA PHE A 112 9.37 -5.54 1.66
C PHE A 112 8.94 -4.13 2.12
N VAL A 113 9.23 -3.80 3.36
CA VAL A 113 9.06 -2.44 3.92
C VAL A 113 10.44 -1.89 4.23
N PRO A 114 10.90 -0.83 3.52
CA PRO A 114 12.20 -0.22 3.80
C PRO A 114 12.23 0.44 5.19
N ASP A 115 13.25 0.18 5.99
CA ASP A 115 13.38 0.72 7.35
C ASP A 115 13.43 2.25 7.40
N ASN A 116 13.99 2.88 6.35
CA ASN A 116 14.10 4.33 6.22
C ASN A 116 12.88 4.99 5.56
N ALA A 117 11.83 4.23 5.27
CA ALA A 117 10.62 4.72 4.59
C ALA A 117 9.35 4.05 5.13
N VAL A 118 9.29 3.82 6.44
CA VAL A 118 8.08 3.29 7.07
C VAL A 118 7.00 4.37 7.05
N LEU A 119 5.98 4.16 6.22
CA LEU A 119 4.84 5.06 6.09
C LEU A 119 3.56 4.31 6.39
N GLY A 120 2.88 4.70 7.47
CA GLY A 120 1.54 4.25 7.83
C GLY A 120 0.47 5.26 7.40
N GLY A 121 -0.77 4.81 7.31
CA GLY A 121 -1.92 5.66 7.04
C GLY A 121 -3.18 5.10 7.68
N TYR A 122 -4.17 5.95 7.83
CA TYR A 122 -5.48 5.60 8.35
C TYR A 122 -6.54 5.86 7.28
N TYR A 123 -7.52 4.97 7.19
CA TYR A 123 -8.75 5.28 6.49
C TYR A 123 -9.67 6.03 7.44
N ALA A 124 -10.10 7.22 7.02
CA ALA A 124 -11.10 8.01 7.73
C ALA A 124 -12.46 7.84 7.05
N GLN A 125 -13.51 7.74 7.86
CA GLN A 125 -14.88 7.67 7.38
C GLN A 125 -15.69 8.79 8.00
N ALA A 126 -16.46 9.50 7.18
CA ALA A 126 -17.37 10.54 7.61
C ALA A 126 -18.77 10.29 7.01
N ILE A 127 -19.80 10.71 7.73
CA ILE A 127 -21.18 10.70 7.25
C ILE A 127 -21.43 12.06 6.61
N ASN A 128 -21.89 12.05 5.35
CA ASN A 128 -22.29 13.28 4.67
C ASN A 128 -23.41 13.97 5.45
N LYS A 129 -23.34 15.30 5.59
CA LYS A 129 -24.35 16.09 6.26
C LYS A 129 -25.75 15.88 5.66
N GLU A 130 -25.82 15.75 4.35
CA GLU A 130 -27.04 15.54 3.57
C GLU A 130 -27.29 14.05 3.25
N ALA A 131 -26.77 13.14 4.08
CA ALA A 131 -26.98 11.71 3.86
C ALA A 131 -28.47 11.35 3.87
N PRO A 132 -28.98 10.59 2.90
CA PRO A 132 -30.41 10.24 2.85
C PRO A 132 -30.81 9.29 3.99
N HIS A 133 -29.87 8.54 4.54
CA HIS A 133 -30.11 7.57 5.62
C HIS A 133 -29.03 7.69 6.72
N PRO A 134 -28.97 8.81 7.48
CA PRO A 134 -27.89 9.06 8.42
C PRO A 134 -27.83 8.07 9.58
N ALA A 135 -28.99 7.54 10.03
CA ALA A 135 -29.05 6.54 11.08
C ALA A 135 -28.42 5.20 10.64
N ALA A 136 -28.71 4.75 9.43
CA ALA A 136 -28.10 3.55 8.86
C ALA A 136 -26.58 3.73 8.66
N ALA A 137 -26.14 4.92 8.23
CA ALA A 137 -24.72 5.24 8.10
C ALA A 137 -24.00 5.20 9.47
N ARG A 138 -24.62 5.69 10.53
CA ARG A 138 -24.08 5.60 11.91
C ARG A 138 -23.98 4.15 12.38
N LEU A 139 -25.03 3.36 12.17
CA LEU A 139 -25.03 1.92 12.52
C LEU A 139 -23.89 1.18 11.79
N TRP A 140 -23.65 1.52 10.51
CA TRP A 140 -22.54 0.98 9.76
C TRP A 140 -21.17 1.39 10.35
N GLN A 141 -21.00 2.65 10.75
CA GLN A 141 -19.79 3.10 11.43
C GLN A 141 -19.57 2.36 12.76
N GLU A 142 -20.61 2.21 13.59
CA GLU A 142 -20.53 1.45 14.84
C GLU A 142 -20.07 0.01 14.58
N TYR A 143 -20.64 -0.64 13.57
CA TYR A 143 -20.19 -1.98 13.18
C TYR A 143 -18.74 -2.02 12.74
N LEU A 144 -18.29 -1.08 11.91
CA LEU A 144 -16.91 -1.02 11.46
C LEU A 144 -15.89 -0.87 12.60
N TYR A 145 -16.28 -0.17 13.66
CA TYR A 145 -15.47 0.02 14.86
C TYR A 145 -15.73 -1.01 15.97
N SER A 146 -16.67 -1.94 15.77
CA SER A 146 -16.85 -3.09 16.67
C SER A 146 -15.68 -4.06 16.57
N ASP A 147 -15.48 -4.89 17.60
CA ASP A 147 -14.42 -5.92 17.56
C ASP A 147 -14.62 -6.91 16.40
N ALA A 148 -15.88 -7.23 16.07
CA ALA A 148 -16.21 -8.06 14.91
C ALA A 148 -15.78 -7.41 13.59
N GLY A 149 -16.12 -6.14 13.37
CA GLY A 149 -15.72 -5.39 12.18
C GLY A 149 -14.20 -5.23 12.08
N GLN A 150 -13.52 -4.93 13.19
CA GLN A 150 -12.08 -4.78 13.24
C GLN A 150 -11.35 -6.10 12.98
N ASN A 151 -11.87 -7.22 13.44
CA ASN A 151 -11.31 -8.56 13.13
C ASN A 151 -11.47 -8.93 11.65
N LEU A 152 -12.48 -8.43 10.93
CA LEU A 152 -12.58 -8.58 9.48
C LEU A 152 -11.44 -7.86 8.75
N TRP A 153 -11.07 -6.65 9.20
CA TRP A 153 -9.89 -5.95 8.68
C TRP A 153 -8.60 -6.73 8.93
N LEU A 154 -8.46 -7.28 10.15
CA LEU A 154 -7.30 -8.12 10.50
C LEU A 154 -7.20 -9.35 9.59
N LYS A 155 -8.30 -10.06 9.34
CA LYS A 155 -8.37 -11.18 8.38
C LYS A 155 -7.98 -10.77 6.96
N GLY A 156 -8.24 -9.51 6.58
CA GLY A 156 -7.80 -8.92 5.33
C GLY A 156 -6.33 -8.47 5.32
N GLY A 157 -5.60 -8.65 6.44
CA GLY A 157 -4.20 -8.27 6.59
C GLY A 157 -3.97 -6.81 6.99
N ALA A 158 -5.04 -6.01 7.15
CA ALA A 158 -4.93 -4.63 7.63
C ALA A 158 -4.92 -4.59 9.16
N ARG A 159 -4.12 -3.69 9.73
CA ARG A 159 -4.07 -3.51 11.19
C ARG A 159 -5.34 -2.79 11.69
N PRO A 160 -6.10 -3.37 12.63
CA PRO A 160 -7.23 -2.72 13.26
C PRO A 160 -6.81 -1.42 13.97
N VAL A 161 -7.58 -0.34 13.80
CA VAL A 161 -7.32 0.93 14.53
C VAL A 161 -7.55 0.78 16.05
N ARG A 162 -8.30 -0.26 16.46
CA ARG A 162 -8.54 -0.61 17.86
C ARG A 162 -7.64 -1.73 18.39
N MET A 163 -6.54 -2.05 17.70
CA MET A 163 -5.69 -3.20 18.03
C MET A 163 -5.30 -3.25 19.52
N ASP A 164 -4.85 -2.11 20.08
CA ASP A 164 -4.42 -2.04 21.47
C ASP A 164 -5.56 -2.34 22.46
N ALA A 165 -6.74 -1.77 22.20
CA ALA A 165 -7.92 -1.99 23.05
C ALA A 165 -8.40 -3.44 22.97
N MET A 166 -8.44 -4.00 21.76
CA MET A 166 -8.84 -5.38 21.51
C MET A 166 -7.83 -6.37 22.11
N THR A 167 -6.54 -6.07 22.06
CA THR A 167 -5.49 -6.88 22.69
C THR A 167 -5.68 -6.92 24.19
N LYS A 168 -5.92 -5.77 24.83
CA LYS A 168 -6.18 -5.67 26.27
C LYS A 168 -7.47 -6.42 26.68
N ALA A 169 -8.48 -6.39 25.82
CA ALA A 169 -9.75 -7.08 26.04
C ALA A 169 -9.73 -8.58 25.69
N GLY A 170 -8.68 -9.05 25.01
CA GLY A 170 -8.59 -10.44 24.54
C GLY A 170 -9.54 -10.78 23.39
N THR A 171 -9.96 -9.79 22.61
CA THR A 171 -10.96 -9.93 21.52
C THR A 171 -10.34 -9.93 20.12
N VAL A 172 -9.01 -9.95 20.04
CA VAL A 172 -8.30 -10.10 18.75
C VAL A 172 -8.43 -11.54 18.27
N ASP A 173 -8.94 -11.73 17.06
CA ASP A 173 -8.96 -13.06 16.43
C ASP A 173 -7.51 -13.55 16.22
N LYS A 174 -7.29 -14.86 16.45
CA LYS A 174 -6.03 -15.50 16.07
C LYS A 174 -5.99 -15.58 14.54
N ALA A 175 -5.02 -14.89 13.94
CA ALA A 175 -4.77 -14.92 12.50
C ALA A 175 -4.10 -16.22 12.08
#